data_8d09aa853bad91e231412eff7af21961
#
_entry.id   8d09aa853bad91e231412eff7af21961
#
_cell.length_a   1.000
_cell.length_b   1.000
_cell.length_c   1.000
_cell.angle_alpha   90.00
_cell.angle_beta   90.00
_cell.angle_gamma   90.00
#
_symmetry.space_group_name_H-M   'P 1'
#
loop_
_entity.id
_entity.type
_entity.pdbx_description
1 polymer ?
#
loop_
_entity_poly.entity_id
_entity_poly.type
_entity_poly.pdbx_seq_one_letter_code
_entity_poly.pdbx_strand_id
1 'polypeptide(L)'
;ASYGTRESYTLQIYCPVKPASKDEALRLVRLDIDKIAAEGVTAEELDKVKKYELKAFNDRQRENGYWQSLIGAKVNWNKDLQKDYEQTIQNLSSEDIQNFVKKVLLKQNNCITVSMLPAALTE
;
A
#
# COMPACT_ATOMS: atom_id res chain seq x y z
N ALA A 1 1.64 -1.09 -4.15
CA ALA A 1 2.96 -0.66 -3.70
C ALA A 1 3.98 -1.07 -4.74
N SER A 2 4.82 -0.15 -5.20
CA SER A 2 5.97 -0.48 -6.05
C SER A 2 7.24 -0.47 -5.20
N TYR A 3 8.06 -1.48 -5.37
CA TYR A 3 9.38 -1.51 -4.77
C TYR A 3 10.30 -0.62 -5.61
N GLY A 4 10.66 0.53 -5.07
CA GLY A 4 11.68 1.36 -5.65
C GLY A 4 13.08 0.74 -5.48
N THR A 5 14.02 1.53 -5.09
CA THR A 5 15.37 1.07 -4.75
C THR A 5 15.40 0.42 -3.36
N ARG A 6 16.54 -0.12 -2.96
CA ARG A 6 16.76 -0.69 -1.62
C ARG A 6 16.38 0.27 -0.47
N GLU A 7 16.46 1.57 -0.72
CA GLU A 7 16.31 2.63 0.28
C GLU A 7 15.03 3.44 0.13
N SER A 8 14.22 3.19 -0.89
CA SER A 8 12.99 3.94 -1.16
C SER A 8 11.76 3.05 -1.14
N TYR A 9 10.68 3.60 -0.61
CA TYR A 9 9.36 3.00 -0.59
C TYR A 9 8.34 3.97 -1.19
N THR A 10 7.46 3.49 -2.04
CA THR A 10 6.39 4.29 -2.63
C THR A 10 5.04 3.63 -2.40
N LEU A 11 4.14 4.34 -1.74
CA LEU A 11 2.73 4.00 -1.67
C LEU A 11 1.97 4.82 -2.71
N GLN A 12 1.28 4.15 -3.62
CA GLN A 12 0.44 4.78 -4.62
C GLN A 12 -1.02 4.48 -4.34
N ILE A 13 -1.84 5.54 -4.33
CA ILE A 13 -3.30 5.44 -4.25
C ILE A 13 -3.84 5.97 -5.57
N TYR A 14 -4.54 5.12 -6.29
CA TYR A 14 -5.15 5.47 -7.57
C TYR A 14 -6.67 5.48 -7.44
N CYS A 15 -7.28 6.64 -7.66
CA CYS A 15 -8.73 6.85 -7.54
C CYS A 15 -9.31 7.35 -8.87
N PRO A 16 -9.87 6.48 -9.71
CA PRO A 16 -10.60 6.89 -10.90
C PRO A 16 -11.97 7.44 -10.49
N VAL A 17 -12.13 8.74 -10.59
CA VAL A 17 -13.36 9.44 -10.21
C VAL A 17 -13.82 10.40 -11.31
N LYS A 18 -15.09 10.79 -11.28
CA LYS A 18 -15.58 11.84 -12.16
C LYS A 18 -14.88 13.19 -11.83
N PRO A 19 -14.62 14.05 -12.82
CA PRO A 19 -13.94 15.32 -12.59
C PRO A 19 -14.55 16.16 -11.45
N ALA A 20 -15.87 16.22 -11.36
CA ALA A 20 -16.58 16.95 -10.31
C ALA A 20 -16.37 16.37 -8.88
N SER A 21 -15.97 15.11 -8.76
CA SER A 21 -15.75 14.45 -7.47
C SER A 21 -14.27 14.38 -7.05
N LYS A 22 -13.37 14.99 -7.83
CA LYS A 22 -11.92 14.93 -7.59
C LYS A 22 -11.52 15.42 -6.21
N ASP A 23 -11.95 16.63 -5.85
CA ASP A 23 -11.52 17.25 -4.59
C ASP A 23 -12.08 16.52 -3.37
N GLU A 24 -13.32 16.03 -3.47
CA GLU A 24 -13.92 15.22 -2.43
C GLU A 24 -13.20 13.87 -2.25
N ALA A 25 -12.84 13.20 -3.34
CA ALA A 25 -12.06 11.97 -3.28
C ALA A 25 -10.70 12.18 -2.61
N LEU A 26 -10.00 13.26 -2.95
CA LEU A 26 -8.72 13.60 -2.31
C LEU A 26 -8.89 13.90 -0.82
N ARG A 27 -9.96 14.59 -0.45
CA ARG A 27 -10.29 14.89 0.94
C ARG A 27 -10.55 13.61 1.73
N LEU A 28 -11.34 12.68 1.19
CA LEU A 28 -11.66 11.40 1.83
C LEU A 28 -10.41 10.54 2.02
N VAL A 29 -9.54 10.42 1.01
CA VAL A 29 -8.29 9.66 1.12
C VAL A 29 -7.42 10.21 2.25
N ARG A 30 -7.27 11.54 2.35
CA ARG A 30 -6.51 12.16 3.45
C ARG A 30 -7.13 11.89 4.80
N LEU A 31 -8.46 12.05 4.90
CA LEU A 31 -9.20 11.78 6.13
C LEU A 31 -9.00 10.33 6.61
N ASP A 32 -9.04 9.35 5.68
CA ASP A 32 -8.85 7.94 6.02
C ASP A 32 -7.42 7.67 6.50
N ILE A 33 -6.41 8.28 5.88
CA ILE A 33 -5.02 8.17 6.34
C ILE A 33 -4.86 8.77 7.75
N ASP A 34 -5.42 9.94 7.99
CA ASP A 34 -5.37 10.59 9.30
C ASP A 34 -6.12 9.79 10.37
N LYS A 35 -7.25 9.19 10.01
CA LYS A 35 -8.01 8.31 10.88
C LYS A 35 -7.22 7.06 11.25
N ILE A 36 -6.59 6.39 10.29
CA ILE A 36 -5.73 5.23 10.57
C ILE A 36 -4.56 5.64 11.48
N ALA A 37 -3.99 6.81 11.27
CA ALA A 37 -2.94 7.32 12.14
C ALA A 37 -3.44 7.56 13.57
N ALA A 38 -4.64 8.11 13.73
CA ALA A 38 -5.21 8.43 15.04
C ALA A 38 -5.70 7.20 15.82
N GLU A 39 -6.45 6.33 15.15
CA GLU A 39 -7.26 5.27 15.75
C GLU A 39 -6.74 3.85 15.44
N GLY A 40 -5.89 3.70 14.39
CA GLY A 40 -5.52 2.41 13.84
C GLY A 40 -6.63 1.85 12.95
N VAL A 41 -6.57 0.54 12.69
CA VAL A 41 -7.57 -0.21 11.93
C VAL A 41 -8.36 -1.11 12.88
N THR A 42 -9.60 -1.39 12.56
CA THR A 42 -10.43 -2.29 13.37
C THR A 42 -9.94 -3.74 13.25
N ALA A 43 -10.23 -4.56 14.26
CA ALA A 43 -9.87 -5.98 14.25
C ALA A 43 -10.53 -6.71 13.07
N GLU A 44 -11.76 -6.36 12.71
CA GLU A 44 -12.49 -6.95 11.59
C GLU A 44 -11.83 -6.61 10.24
N GLU A 45 -11.46 -5.35 10.03
CA GLU A 45 -10.76 -4.91 8.81
C GLU A 45 -9.40 -5.60 8.68
N LEU A 46 -8.65 -5.66 9.78
CA LEU A 46 -7.35 -6.32 9.81
C LEU A 46 -7.46 -7.81 9.48
N ASP A 47 -8.44 -8.50 10.05
CA ASP A 47 -8.67 -9.92 9.79
C ASP A 47 -9.05 -10.19 8.32
N LYS A 48 -9.90 -9.34 7.73
CA LYS A 48 -10.25 -9.43 6.31
C LYS A 48 -9.01 -9.26 5.42
N VAL A 49 -8.16 -8.27 5.71
CA VAL A 49 -6.93 -8.02 4.95
C VAL A 49 -5.95 -9.19 5.10
N LYS A 50 -5.76 -9.72 6.31
CA LYS A 50 -4.89 -10.89 6.54
C LYS A 50 -5.34 -12.11 5.74
N LYS A 51 -6.63 -12.44 5.79
CA LYS A 51 -7.21 -13.57 5.03
C LYS A 51 -7.03 -13.38 3.52
N TYR A 52 -7.26 -12.17 3.03
CA TYR A 52 -7.07 -11.83 1.62
C TYR A 52 -5.59 -12.00 1.21
N GLU A 53 -4.65 -11.44 1.99
CA GLU A 53 -3.23 -11.49 1.65
C GLU A 53 -2.67 -12.91 1.72
N LEU A 54 -3.07 -13.72 2.70
CA LEU A 54 -2.64 -15.12 2.79
C LEU A 54 -3.18 -15.94 1.60
N LYS A 55 -4.43 -15.72 1.22
CA LYS A 55 -4.98 -16.36 0.01
C LYS A 55 -4.23 -15.91 -1.24
N ALA A 56 -4.06 -14.61 -1.42
CA ALA A 56 -3.36 -14.04 -2.58
C ALA A 56 -1.89 -14.51 -2.65
N PHE A 57 -1.24 -14.70 -1.50
CA PHE A 57 0.11 -15.27 -1.43
C PHE A 57 0.15 -16.69 -1.99
N ASN A 58 -0.78 -17.56 -1.58
CA ASN A 58 -0.87 -18.93 -2.08
C ASN A 58 -1.17 -18.98 -3.59
N ASP A 59 -2.05 -18.10 -4.07
CA ASP A 59 -2.40 -18.06 -5.49
C ASP A 59 -1.22 -17.56 -6.33
N ARG A 60 -0.50 -16.53 -5.90
CA ARG A 60 0.69 -15.99 -6.59
C ARG A 60 1.81 -17.01 -6.79
N GLN A 61 1.97 -17.96 -5.88
CA GLN A 61 3.02 -19.00 -6.01
C GLN A 61 2.84 -19.91 -7.24
N ARG A 62 1.67 -19.86 -7.89
CA ARG A 62 1.39 -20.59 -9.13
C ARG A 62 1.80 -19.80 -10.39
N GLU A 63 2.20 -18.56 -10.23
CA GLU A 63 2.52 -17.64 -11.32
C GLU A 63 4.04 -17.56 -11.55
N ASN A 64 4.48 -17.71 -12.80
CA ASN A 64 5.89 -17.58 -13.16
C ASN A 64 6.46 -16.19 -12.82
N GLY A 65 5.66 -15.13 -13.01
CA GLY A 65 6.06 -13.75 -12.69
C GLY A 65 6.38 -13.54 -11.21
N TYR A 66 5.72 -14.26 -10.33
CA TYR A 66 6.02 -14.23 -8.90
C TYR A 66 7.45 -14.74 -8.63
N TRP A 67 7.79 -15.90 -9.15
CA TRP A 67 9.13 -16.49 -8.99
C TRP A 67 10.22 -15.65 -9.63
N GLN A 68 9.96 -15.10 -10.80
CA GLN A 68 10.88 -14.17 -11.45
C GLN A 68 11.18 -12.94 -10.58
N SER A 69 10.15 -12.38 -9.94
CA SER A 69 10.29 -11.25 -9.01
C SER A 69 11.11 -11.59 -7.76
N LEU A 70 10.90 -12.79 -7.20
CA LEU A 70 11.68 -13.28 -6.05
C LEU A 70 13.16 -13.46 -6.39
N ILE A 71 13.43 -14.10 -7.53
CA ILE A 71 14.80 -14.29 -8.02
C ILE A 71 15.47 -12.93 -8.26
N GLY A 72 14.76 -12.02 -8.92
CA GLY A 72 15.24 -10.65 -9.15
C GLY A 72 15.56 -9.90 -7.85
N ALA A 73 14.70 -10.01 -6.83
CA ALA A 73 14.95 -9.40 -5.53
C ALA A 73 16.17 -10.03 -4.82
N LYS A 74 16.33 -11.34 -4.92
CA LYS A 74 17.47 -12.04 -4.34
C LYS A 74 18.77 -11.66 -5.02
N VAL A 75 18.79 -11.62 -6.34
CA VAL A 75 20.01 -11.32 -7.14
C VAL A 75 20.40 -9.85 -6.98
N ASN A 76 19.44 -8.92 -7.16
CA ASN A 76 19.76 -7.49 -7.20
C ASN A 76 19.96 -6.88 -5.81
N TRP A 77 19.24 -7.39 -4.79
CA TRP A 77 19.21 -6.74 -3.47
C TRP A 77 19.59 -7.67 -2.31
N ASN A 78 19.90 -8.93 -2.60
CA ASN A 78 20.12 -9.98 -1.60
C ASN A 78 18.96 -10.11 -0.61
N LYS A 79 17.72 -9.84 -1.06
CA LYS A 79 16.50 -9.93 -0.25
C LYS A 79 15.73 -11.20 -0.57
N ASP A 80 15.36 -11.94 0.47
CA ASP A 80 14.41 -13.01 0.41
C ASP A 80 13.03 -12.45 0.79
N LEU A 81 12.19 -12.17 -0.22
CA LEU A 81 10.87 -11.60 -0.01
C LEU A 81 9.81 -12.65 0.43
N GLN A 82 10.15 -13.92 0.36
CA GLN A 82 9.25 -15.01 0.76
C GLN A 82 9.47 -15.44 2.21
N LYS A 83 10.68 -15.19 2.72
CA LYS A 83 11.05 -15.58 4.08
C LYS A 83 10.10 -14.95 5.10
N ASP A 84 9.53 -15.79 5.94
CA ASP A 84 8.64 -15.42 7.04
C ASP A 84 7.39 -14.59 6.64
N TYR A 85 7.03 -14.58 5.32
CA TYR A 85 5.93 -13.76 4.81
C TYR A 85 4.60 -14.09 5.50
N GLU A 86 4.21 -15.36 5.54
CA GLU A 86 2.96 -15.80 6.17
C GLU A 86 2.93 -15.45 7.66
N GLN A 87 4.02 -15.72 8.37
CA GLN A 87 4.14 -15.42 9.79
C GLN A 87 4.07 -13.91 10.05
N THR A 88 4.69 -13.11 9.19
CA THR A 88 4.64 -11.65 9.26
C THR A 88 3.20 -11.15 9.11
N ILE A 89 2.45 -11.65 8.12
CA ILE A 89 1.04 -11.28 7.93
C ILE A 89 0.18 -11.72 9.12
N GLN A 90 0.38 -12.94 9.63
CA GLN A 90 -0.38 -13.43 10.78
C GLN A 90 -0.15 -12.60 12.04
N ASN A 91 1.09 -12.18 12.27
CA ASN A 91 1.49 -11.43 13.46
C ASN A 91 1.23 -9.91 13.35
N LEU A 92 0.90 -9.40 12.15
CA LEU A 92 0.64 -7.98 11.94
C LEU A 92 -0.46 -7.48 12.88
N SER A 93 -0.23 -6.40 13.58
CA SER A 93 -1.18 -5.76 14.49
C SER A 93 -1.70 -4.42 13.96
N SER A 94 -2.82 -3.95 14.50
CA SER A 94 -3.33 -2.60 14.22
C SER A 94 -2.31 -1.52 14.62
N GLU A 95 -1.58 -1.75 15.69
CA GLU A 95 -0.53 -0.84 16.16
C GLU A 95 0.64 -0.74 15.17
N ASP A 96 1.04 -1.84 14.54
CA ASP A 96 2.08 -1.84 13.51
C ASP A 96 1.69 -0.95 12.34
N ILE A 97 0.44 -1.08 11.87
CA ILE A 97 -0.11 -0.26 10.78
C ILE A 97 -0.15 1.21 11.20
N GLN A 98 -0.67 1.50 12.37
CA GLN A 98 -0.76 2.86 12.91
C GLN A 98 0.63 3.51 13.03
N ASN A 99 1.60 2.77 13.56
CA ASN A 99 2.98 3.24 13.70
C ASN A 99 3.64 3.49 12.33
N PHE A 100 3.38 2.62 11.35
CA PHE A 100 3.87 2.81 9.98
C PHE A 100 3.30 4.10 9.37
N VAL A 101 1.99 4.31 9.46
CA VAL A 101 1.35 5.53 8.93
C VAL A 101 1.92 6.78 9.61
N LYS A 102 2.01 6.80 10.94
CA LYS A 102 2.57 7.94 11.69
C LYS A 102 4.03 8.23 11.37
N LYS A 103 4.87 7.19 11.35
CA LYS A 103 6.33 7.35 11.29
C LYS A 103 6.87 7.43 9.88
N VAL A 104 6.18 6.83 8.90
CA VAL A 104 6.66 6.72 7.53
C VAL A 104 5.85 7.61 6.59
N LEU A 105 4.53 7.52 6.59
CA LEU A 105 3.71 8.25 5.64
C LEU A 105 3.53 9.73 6.02
N LEU A 106 3.26 10.03 7.28
CA LEU A 106 2.96 11.41 7.72
C LEU A 106 4.21 12.20 8.14
N LYS A 107 5.25 11.53 8.62
CA LYS A 107 6.41 12.21 9.21
C LYS A 107 7.18 13.12 8.25
N GLN A 108 7.23 12.79 6.97
CA GLN A 108 8.12 13.47 6.02
C GLN A 108 7.41 14.42 5.06
N ASN A 109 6.09 14.53 5.14
CA ASN A 109 5.26 15.32 4.22
C ASN A 109 5.59 15.07 2.71
N ASN A 110 6.08 13.88 2.39
CA ASN A 110 6.49 13.46 1.05
C ASN A 110 5.28 12.92 0.27
N CYS A 111 4.25 13.76 0.09
CA CYS A 111 3.07 13.41 -0.66
C CYS A 111 3.01 14.23 -1.94
N ILE A 112 2.92 13.53 -3.08
CA ILE A 112 2.69 14.14 -4.39
C ILE A 112 1.27 13.78 -4.82
N THR A 113 0.47 14.79 -5.12
CA THR A 113 -0.87 14.61 -5.70
C THR A 113 -0.83 14.98 -7.17
N VAL A 114 -1.24 14.05 -8.03
CA VAL A 114 -1.36 14.25 -9.47
C VAL A 114 -2.82 14.07 -9.86
N SER A 115 -3.39 15.06 -10.55
CA SER A 115 -4.74 15.01 -11.09
C SER A 115 -4.71 15.12 -12.61
N MET A 116 -5.32 14.17 -13.31
CA MET A 116 -5.52 14.24 -14.76
C MET A 116 -6.98 14.56 -15.04
N LEU A 117 -7.20 15.61 -15.81
CA LEU A 117 -8.53 16.05 -16.22
C LEU A 117 -8.66 15.92 -17.75
N PRO A 118 -9.88 15.66 -18.28
CA PRO A 118 -10.12 15.73 -19.71
C PRO A 118 -9.83 17.13 -20.27
N ALA A 119 -9.25 17.24 -21.46
CA ALA A 119 -8.89 18.52 -22.08
C ALA A 119 -10.09 19.46 -22.30
N ALA A 120 -11.29 18.93 -22.45
CA ALA A 120 -12.54 19.70 -22.62
C ALA A 120 -13.00 20.46 -21.36
N LEU A 121 -12.34 20.29 -20.22
CA LEU A 121 -12.66 20.98 -18.96
C LEU A 121 -11.62 22.07 -18.61
N THR A 122 -10.82 22.47 -19.56
CA THR A 122 -9.84 23.58 -19.41
C THR A 122 -10.36 24.92 -19.95
N GLU A 123 -11.68 25.04 -20.22
CA GLU A 123 -12.33 26.33 -20.53
C GLU A 123 -12.92 26.95 -19.25
#